data_e20d2a6200120020792c25dbd4bf91d0
#
_entry.id   e20d2a6200120020792c25dbd4bf91d0
#
_cell.length_a   1.000
_cell.length_b   1.000
_cell.length_c   1.000
_cell.angle_alpha   90.00
_cell.angle_beta   90.00
_cell.angle_gamma   90.00
#
_symmetry.space_group_name_H-M   'P 1'
#
loop_
_entity.id
_entity.type
_entity.pdbx_description
1 polymer ?
#
loop_
_entity_poly.entity_id
_entity_poly.type
_entity_poly.pdbx_seq_one_letter_code
_entity_poly.pdbx_strand_id
1 'polypeptide(L)'
;MTPPYPKYHLAEFPHQFRVRYPGKTILRYYNKHSERWEKLNGEQVANLCLSAAKGLAYLQIAPGDRIAIYSPNRVGCIATELGIFMMRAVSVPLYATSTPDQVAFMVEDAGVETMFVGGQFQYNNAYEVQQRGGVLRRLIVFDPEVVLAPGDTTSMYFDEFLRRGDSVAYENKANVTASQALATDLAVIIYTSGTTGKSKGVMLHHSNFIEQFYQHQVKYPFISNRDISMCFLPLNHIFEKAWTYLCLSMGCQVAILSDPKRILEALPMVRPTMMCNVPRFWEKVYIGVQDKIDRSPKLVRGILRHSIRVGERYFFDFVNEGKKAPLFLKLLYKLYDKTLFAKVKKAIGIQ
;
A
#
# COMPACT_ATOMS: atom_id res chain seq x y z
N MET A 1 18.11 9.15 -22.96
CA MET A 1 17.12 10.02 -22.26
C MET A 1 17.56 10.11 -20.82
N THR A 2 17.84 11.31 -20.34
CA THR A 2 18.08 11.54 -18.91
C THR A 2 16.80 11.18 -18.16
N PRO A 3 16.84 10.36 -17.11
CA PRO A 3 15.62 10.03 -16.37
C PRO A 3 14.96 11.32 -15.89
N PRO A 4 13.62 11.42 -15.92
CA PRO A 4 12.90 12.62 -15.50
C PRO A 4 13.07 12.95 -14.02
N TYR A 5 13.88 12.20 -13.29
CA TYR A 5 14.11 12.31 -11.84
C TYR A 5 15.61 12.43 -11.52
N PRO A 6 16.19 13.61 -11.60
CA PRO A 6 17.53 13.80 -11.05
C PRO A 6 17.43 13.85 -9.53
N LYS A 7 18.07 12.90 -8.84
CA LYS A 7 18.33 12.90 -7.39
C LYS A 7 17.13 12.79 -6.45
N TYR A 8 16.16 11.94 -6.75
CA TYR A 8 15.02 11.75 -5.86
C TYR A 8 15.36 10.86 -4.66
N HIS A 9 14.81 11.27 -3.54
CA HIS A 9 14.56 10.44 -2.37
C HIS A 9 13.06 10.52 -2.02
N LEU A 10 12.53 9.51 -1.31
CA LEU A 10 11.09 9.43 -1.03
C LEU A 10 10.58 10.58 -0.13
N ALA A 11 11.45 11.27 0.58
CA ALA A 11 11.10 12.44 1.38
C ALA A 11 10.58 13.64 0.57
N GLU A 12 10.78 13.66 -0.76
CA GLU A 12 10.26 14.72 -1.64
C GLU A 12 8.79 14.54 -2.03
N PHE A 13 8.20 13.37 -1.82
CA PHE A 13 6.83 13.09 -2.26
C PHE A 13 5.80 14.10 -1.74
N PRO A 14 5.80 14.51 -0.45
CA PRO A 14 4.85 15.51 0.03
C PRO A 14 4.98 16.86 -0.71
N HIS A 15 6.21 17.29 -0.98
CA HIS A 15 6.44 18.49 -1.78
C HIS A 15 5.92 18.34 -3.21
N GLN A 16 6.19 17.21 -3.87
CA GLN A 16 5.68 16.95 -5.23
C GLN A 16 4.15 16.92 -5.28
N PHE A 17 3.48 16.34 -4.29
CA PHE A 17 2.03 16.34 -4.23
C PHE A 17 1.47 17.76 -4.16
N ARG A 18 2.07 18.61 -3.32
CA ARG A 18 1.66 20.02 -3.16
C ARG A 18 1.89 20.83 -4.42
N VAL A 19 3.03 20.65 -5.09
CA VAL A 19 3.41 21.50 -6.24
C VAL A 19 2.81 20.99 -7.55
N ARG A 20 2.85 19.68 -7.80
CA ARG A 20 2.43 19.11 -9.09
C ARG A 20 0.96 18.70 -9.12
N TYR A 21 0.38 18.35 -7.98
CA TYR A 21 -0.95 17.73 -7.91
C TYR A 21 -1.84 18.28 -6.77
N PRO A 22 -1.84 19.60 -6.46
CA PRO A 22 -2.49 20.14 -5.27
C PRO A 22 -3.97 19.79 -5.18
N GLY A 23 -4.73 19.99 -6.24
CA GLY A 23 -6.18 19.72 -6.28
C GLY A 23 -6.55 18.30 -6.74
N LYS A 24 -5.56 17.50 -7.17
CA LYS A 24 -5.81 16.18 -7.71
C LYS A 24 -5.92 15.15 -6.59
N THR A 25 -6.88 14.21 -6.70
CA THR A 25 -6.96 13.06 -5.79
C THR A 25 -5.71 12.18 -5.92
N ILE A 26 -4.98 12.02 -4.83
CA ILE A 26 -3.80 11.14 -4.71
C ILE A 26 -4.13 9.88 -3.94
N LEU A 27 -4.88 9.98 -2.84
CA LEU A 27 -5.29 8.84 -2.05
C LEU A 27 -6.81 8.70 -2.01
N ARG A 28 -7.30 7.48 -1.99
CA ARG A 28 -8.67 7.11 -1.64
C ARG A 28 -8.64 6.04 -0.56
N TYR A 29 -9.63 6.05 0.32
CA TYR A 29 -9.79 5.02 1.34
C TYR A 29 -11.26 4.82 1.66
N TYR A 30 -11.60 3.62 2.11
CA TYR A 30 -12.96 3.34 2.57
C TYR A 30 -13.10 3.77 4.02
N ASN A 31 -13.98 4.74 4.26
CA ASN A 31 -14.34 5.18 5.60
C ASN A 31 -15.51 4.31 6.11
N LYS A 32 -15.29 3.59 7.21
CA LYS A 32 -16.25 2.65 7.78
C LYS A 32 -17.48 3.38 8.39
N HIS A 33 -17.27 4.60 8.93
CA HIS A 33 -18.35 5.35 9.56
C HIS A 33 -19.31 5.98 8.54
N SER A 34 -18.78 6.53 7.44
CA SER A 34 -19.59 7.09 6.36
C SER A 34 -20.01 6.05 5.32
N GLU A 35 -19.48 4.83 5.40
CA GLU A 35 -19.64 3.74 4.42
C GLU A 35 -19.33 4.15 2.98
N ARG A 36 -18.35 5.06 2.80
CA ARG A 36 -18.00 5.63 1.50
C ARG A 36 -16.49 5.63 1.26
N TRP A 37 -16.15 5.67 -0.02
CA TRP A 37 -14.79 5.93 -0.45
C TRP A 37 -14.52 7.43 -0.40
N GLU A 38 -13.74 7.87 0.56
CA GLU A 38 -13.28 9.24 0.70
C GLU A 38 -12.01 9.47 -0.11
N LYS A 39 -11.75 10.75 -0.44
CA LYS A 39 -10.64 11.15 -1.31
C LYS A 39 -9.81 12.21 -0.61
N LEU A 40 -8.50 12.11 -0.76
CA LEU A 40 -7.56 13.15 -0.36
C LEU A 40 -6.81 13.64 -1.60
N ASN A 41 -6.80 14.96 -1.78
CA ASN A 41 -6.01 15.58 -2.83
C ASN A 41 -4.53 15.72 -2.42
N GLY A 42 -3.69 16.15 -3.37
CA GLY A 42 -2.24 16.24 -3.14
C GLY A 42 -1.88 17.19 -2.00
N GLU A 43 -2.59 18.30 -1.86
CA GLU A 43 -2.35 19.24 -0.76
C GLU A 43 -2.71 18.62 0.60
N GLN A 44 -3.85 17.95 0.71
CA GLN A 44 -4.28 17.26 1.93
C GLN A 44 -3.31 16.16 2.33
N VAL A 45 -2.85 15.35 1.35
CA VAL A 45 -1.84 14.30 1.61
C VAL A 45 -0.52 14.91 2.04
N ALA A 46 -0.05 15.97 1.37
CA ALA A 46 1.19 16.66 1.73
C ALA A 46 1.12 17.25 3.15
N ASN A 47 -0.02 17.85 3.51
CA ASN A 47 -0.23 18.40 4.85
C ASN A 47 -0.22 17.30 5.92
N LEU A 48 -0.86 16.15 5.65
CA LEU A 48 -0.86 15.03 6.59
C LEU A 48 0.56 14.45 6.78
N CYS A 49 1.34 14.31 5.71
CA CYS A 49 2.73 13.87 5.79
C CYS A 49 3.60 14.85 6.60
N LEU A 50 3.43 16.16 6.35
CA LEU A 50 4.14 17.20 7.10
C LEU A 50 3.73 17.17 8.58
N SER A 51 2.45 17.01 8.88
CA SER A 51 1.98 16.89 10.27
C SER A 51 2.58 15.67 10.97
N ALA A 52 2.71 14.53 10.26
CA ALA A 52 3.39 13.36 10.80
C ALA A 52 4.89 13.63 11.05
N ALA A 53 5.58 14.31 10.13
CA ALA A 53 6.98 14.71 10.32
C ALA A 53 7.16 15.67 11.50
N LYS A 54 6.25 16.64 11.68
CA LYS A 54 6.20 17.54 12.83
C LYS A 54 6.02 16.78 14.15
N GLY A 55 5.12 15.79 14.17
CA GLY A 55 4.92 14.89 15.31
C GLY A 55 6.20 14.10 15.66
N LEU A 56 6.90 13.59 14.64
CA LEU A 56 8.18 12.92 14.83
C LEU A 56 9.26 13.88 15.34
N ALA A 57 9.28 15.13 14.86
CA ALA A 57 10.18 16.15 15.36
C ALA A 57 9.90 16.52 16.84
N TYR A 58 8.62 16.53 17.24
CA TYR A 58 8.20 16.67 18.66
C TYR A 58 8.73 15.51 19.52
N LEU A 59 8.67 14.27 19.01
CA LEU A 59 9.22 13.09 19.68
C LEU A 59 10.76 13.04 19.65
N GLN A 60 11.41 14.07 19.09
CA GLN A 60 12.87 14.20 18.97
C GLN A 60 13.51 13.12 18.10
N ILE A 61 12.76 12.56 17.15
CA ILE A 61 13.29 11.58 16.19
C ILE A 61 14.45 12.23 15.40
N ALA A 62 15.55 11.50 15.32
CA ALA A 62 16.77 11.88 14.63
C ALA A 62 16.96 11.10 13.32
N PRO A 63 17.80 11.60 12.39
CA PRO A 63 18.21 10.84 11.22
C PRO A 63 18.79 9.46 11.61
N GLY A 64 18.30 8.41 10.95
CA GLY A 64 18.71 7.02 11.20
C GLY A 64 17.93 6.31 12.31
N ASP A 65 17.07 6.98 13.07
CA ASP A 65 16.19 6.31 14.03
C ASP A 65 15.20 5.37 13.32
N ARG A 66 14.91 4.22 13.92
CA ARG A 66 14.03 3.21 13.36
C ARG A 66 12.64 3.31 14.00
N ILE A 67 11.63 3.47 13.13
CA ILE A 67 10.23 3.65 13.52
C ILE A 67 9.42 2.49 12.94
N ALA A 68 8.75 1.72 13.80
CA ALA A 68 7.90 0.64 13.31
C ALA A 68 6.50 1.12 12.95
N ILE A 69 5.93 0.47 11.92
CA ILE A 69 4.50 0.60 11.56
C ILE A 69 3.89 -0.80 11.58
N TYR A 70 3.09 -1.09 12.59
CA TYR A 70 2.41 -2.36 12.81
C TYR A 70 0.91 -2.18 12.61
N SER A 71 0.45 -2.24 11.36
CA SER A 71 -0.92 -1.88 10.99
C SER A 71 -1.34 -2.53 9.67
N PRO A 72 -2.64 -2.83 9.50
CA PRO A 72 -3.22 -3.00 8.17
C PRO A 72 -3.05 -1.71 7.34
N ASN A 73 -3.19 -1.83 6.01
CA ASN A 73 -3.07 -0.69 5.11
C ASN A 73 -4.07 0.42 5.49
N ARG A 74 -3.57 1.65 5.61
CA ARG A 74 -4.37 2.86 5.84
C ARG A 74 -3.64 4.12 5.36
N VAL A 75 -4.37 5.20 5.19
CA VAL A 75 -3.81 6.52 4.84
C VAL A 75 -2.73 6.94 5.83
N GLY A 76 -3.00 6.77 7.14
CA GLY A 76 -2.06 7.09 8.20
C GLY A 76 -0.71 6.39 8.07
N CYS A 77 -0.68 5.12 7.59
CA CYS A 77 0.59 4.41 7.37
C CYS A 77 1.44 5.09 6.29
N ILE A 78 0.83 5.43 5.14
CA ILE A 78 1.54 6.11 4.04
C ILE A 78 2.02 7.49 4.49
N ALA A 79 1.14 8.27 5.13
CA ALA A 79 1.49 9.62 5.59
C ALA A 79 2.60 9.59 6.66
N THR A 80 2.52 8.67 7.61
CA THR A 80 3.55 8.49 8.64
C THR A 80 4.87 8.04 8.02
N GLU A 81 4.85 7.10 7.09
CA GLU A 81 6.08 6.61 6.46
C GLU A 81 6.77 7.70 5.63
N LEU A 82 6.00 8.51 4.89
CA LEU A 82 6.55 9.68 4.20
C LEU A 82 7.06 10.74 5.19
N GLY A 83 6.40 10.91 6.34
CA GLY A 83 6.90 11.74 7.45
C GLY A 83 8.21 11.21 8.05
N ILE A 84 8.35 9.89 8.21
CA ILE A 84 9.58 9.22 8.63
C ILE A 84 10.72 9.55 7.65
N PHE A 85 10.47 9.47 6.36
CA PHE A 85 11.46 9.82 5.35
C PHE A 85 11.83 11.31 5.37
N MET A 86 10.87 12.22 5.62
CA MET A 86 11.18 13.66 5.83
C MET A 86 12.11 13.89 7.02
N MET A 87 12.01 13.07 8.06
CA MET A 87 12.91 13.11 9.22
C MET A 87 14.23 12.34 8.99
N ARG A 88 14.49 11.80 7.79
CA ARG A 88 15.62 10.93 7.47
C ARG A 88 15.74 9.73 8.41
N ALA A 89 14.63 9.32 9.00
CA ALA A 89 14.51 8.14 9.82
C ALA A 89 14.14 6.91 8.95
N VAL A 90 14.21 5.73 9.54
CA VAL A 90 14.06 4.45 8.86
C VAL A 90 12.71 3.82 9.22
N SER A 91 11.91 3.48 8.23
CA SER A 91 10.67 2.75 8.43
C SER A 91 10.92 1.26 8.63
N VAL A 92 10.25 0.66 9.63
CA VAL A 92 10.26 -0.78 9.91
C VAL A 92 8.82 -1.29 9.87
N PRO A 93 8.28 -1.60 8.68
CA PRO A 93 6.90 -2.06 8.56
C PRO A 93 6.77 -3.52 8.99
N LEU A 94 5.85 -3.81 9.91
CA LEU A 94 5.57 -5.14 10.43
C LEU A 94 4.27 -5.71 9.83
N TYR A 95 4.19 -7.03 9.69
CA TYR A 95 2.95 -7.67 9.26
C TYR A 95 1.85 -7.45 10.29
N ALA A 96 0.70 -6.96 9.85
CA ALA A 96 -0.44 -6.66 10.72
C ALA A 96 -0.95 -7.88 11.52
N THR A 97 -0.56 -9.08 11.13
CA THR A 97 -0.89 -10.36 11.77
C THR A 97 0.26 -10.97 12.56
N SER A 98 1.38 -10.25 12.74
CA SER A 98 2.52 -10.75 13.53
C SER A 98 2.11 -11.03 14.98
N THR A 99 2.67 -12.11 15.53
CA THR A 99 2.49 -12.46 16.96
C THR A 99 3.36 -11.56 17.84
N PRO A 100 3.08 -11.47 19.17
CA PRO A 100 3.93 -10.72 20.09
C PRO A 100 5.41 -11.11 20.03
N ASP A 101 5.72 -12.39 19.91
CA ASP A 101 7.11 -12.88 19.83
C ASP A 101 7.81 -12.45 18.54
N GLN A 102 7.08 -12.45 17.41
CA GLN A 102 7.60 -11.92 16.14
C GLN A 102 7.84 -10.42 16.23
N VAL A 103 6.91 -9.68 16.84
CA VAL A 103 7.04 -8.22 17.06
C VAL A 103 8.24 -7.94 17.96
N ALA A 104 8.37 -8.64 19.09
CA ALA A 104 9.49 -8.49 20.03
C ALA A 104 10.83 -8.70 19.33
N PHE A 105 10.96 -9.80 18.57
CA PHE A 105 12.18 -10.07 17.82
C PHE A 105 12.56 -8.94 16.86
N MET A 106 11.60 -8.48 16.03
CA MET A 106 11.86 -7.44 15.02
C MET A 106 12.17 -6.07 15.66
N VAL A 107 11.52 -5.76 16.77
CA VAL A 107 11.74 -4.52 17.53
C VAL A 107 13.14 -4.48 18.13
N GLU A 108 13.57 -5.58 18.76
CA GLU A 108 14.91 -5.68 19.35
C GLU A 108 16.02 -5.69 18.28
N ASP A 109 15.85 -6.50 17.23
CA ASP A 109 16.83 -6.64 16.14
C ASP A 109 17.04 -5.32 15.39
N ALA A 110 15.96 -4.57 15.13
CA ALA A 110 16.05 -3.27 14.48
C ALA A 110 16.33 -2.10 15.46
N GLY A 111 16.22 -2.30 16.77
CA GLY A 111 16.35 -1.23 17.78
C GLY A 111 15.24 -0.18 17.66
N VAL A 112 13.97 -0.61 17.59
CA VAL A 112 12.82 0.28 17.44
C VAL A 112 12.33 0.77 18.78
N GLU A 113 12.40 2.08 19.03
CA GLU A 113 11.88 2.69 20.26
C GLU A 113 10.45 3.24 20.12
N THR A 114 10.00 3.52 18.90
CA THR A 114 8.70 4.12 18.61
C THR A 114 7.96 3.30 17.58
N MET A 115 6.70 2.94 17.86
CA MET A 115 5.87 2.13 16.99
C MET A 115 4.50 2.76 16.79
N PHE A 116 4.06 2.82 15.54
CA PHE A 116 2.69 3.14 15.16
C PHE A 116 1.88 1.85 15.03
N VAL A 117 0.75 1.76 15.74
CA VAL A 117 -0.08 0.55 15.80
C VAL A 117 -1.46 0.79 15.19
N GLY A 118 -1.98 -0.21 14.50
CA GLY A 118 -3.21 -0.14 13.71
C GLY A 118 -4.48 -0.05 14.53
N GLY A 119 -4.94 -1.17 15.06
CA GLY A 119 -6.16 -1.33 15.83
C GLY A 119 -5.91 -2.14 17.10
N GLN A 120 -6.99 -2.61 17.75
CA GLN A 120 -6.89 -3.25 19.07
C GLN A 120 -5.94 -4.45 19.10
N PHE A 121 -5.97 -5.31 18.09
CA PHE A 121 -5.08 -6.46 18.01
C PHE A 121 -3.60 -6.04 18.01
N GLN A 122 -3.23 -5.07 17.18
CA GLN A 122 -1.85 -4.61 17.09
C GLN A 122 -1.43 -3.86 18.36
N TYR A 123 -2.33 -3.06 18.92
CA TYR A 123 -2.07 -2.39 20.19
C TYR A 123 -1.80 -3.37 21.32
N ASN A 124 -2.67 -4.37 21.52
CA ASN A 124 -2.51 -5.36 22.59
C ASN A 124 -1.17 -6.10 22.48
N ASN A 125 -0.82 -6.54 21.27
CA ASN A 125 0.45 -7.24 21.05
C ASN A 125 1.67 -6.33 21.28
N ALA A 126 1.62 -5.08 20.80
CA ALA A 126 2.72 -4.14 20.97
C ALA A 126 2.87 -3.70 22.42
N TYR A 127 1.77 -3.48 23.13
CA TYR A 127 1.76 -3.16 24.55
C TYR A 127 2.32 -4.30 25.39
N GLU A 128 1.91 -5.55 25.09
CA GLU A 128 2.51 -6.74 25.73
C GLU A 128 4.03 -6.79 25.53
N VAL A 129 4.51 -6.56 24.30
CA VAL A 129 5.95 -6.51 24.00
C VAL A 129 6.64 -5.41 24.80
N GLN A 130 6.03 -4.24 24.90
CA GLN A 130 6.55 -3.12 25.69
C GLN A 130 6.64 -3.47 27.20
N GLN A 131 5.63 -4.18 27.74
CA GLN A 131 5.61 -4.57 29.15
C GLN A 131 6.64 -5.68 29.49
N ARG A 132 7.09 -6.45 28.48
CA ARG A 132 8.20 -7.39 28.66
C ARG A 132 9.55 -6.69 28.93
N GLY A 133 9.62 -5.37 28.75
CA GLY A 133 10.85 -4.61 28.77
C GLY A 133 11.56 -4.64 27.42
N GLY A 134 12.68 -3.97 27.30
CA GLY A 134 13.45 -3.88 26.06
C GLY A 134 13.52 -2.46 25.50
N VAL A 135 13.67 -2.33 24.18
CA VAL A 135 13.93 -1.04 23.53
C VAL A 135 12.66 -0.23 23.23
N LEU A 136 11.49 -0.88 23.10
CA LEU A 136 10.23 -0.22 22.73
C LEU A 136 9.71 0.70 23.84
N ARG A 137 9.62 2.01 23.55
CA ARG A 137 9.28 3.05 24.55
C ARG A 137 7.89 3.65 24.33
N ARG A 138 7.46 3.82 23.07
CA ARG A 138 6.29 4.64 22.73
C ARG A 138 5.41 3.93 21.70
N LEU A 139 4.09 3.98 21.92
CA LEU A 139 3.09 3.51 20.96
C LEU A 139 2.24 4.70 20.51
N ILE A 140 2.03 4.83 19.19
CA ILE A 140 1.09 5.77 18.59
C ILE A 140 -0.02 4.98 17.92
N VAL A 141 -1.26 5.19 18.36
CA VAL A 141 -2.41 4.37 17.97
C VAL A 141 -3.19 5.08 16.88
N PHE A 142 -3.26 4.47 15.69
CA PHE A 142 -3.98 5.06 14.55
C PHE A 142 -5.50 5.07 14.73
N ASP A 143 -6.06 4.00 15.29
CA ASP A 143 -7.50 3.83 15.41
C ASP A 143 -8.00 4.42 16.73
N PRO A 144 -8.83 5.47 16.69
CA PRO A 144 -9.34 6.11 17.90
C PRO A 144 -10.29 5.23 18.73
N GLU A 145 -10.79 4.12 18.14
CA GLU A 145 -11.66 3.18 18.85
C GLU A 145 -10.89 2.17 19.72
N VAL A 146 -9.57 2.15 19.63
CA VAL A 146 -8.72 1.30 20.48
C VAL A 146 -8.87 1.73 21.93
N VAL A 147 -9.18 0.78 22.80
CA VAL A 147 -9.17 0.95 24.24
C VAL A 147 -7.77 0.71 24.78
N LEU A 148 -7.14 1.75 25.32
CA LEU A 148 -5.84 1.63 25.95
C LEU A 148 -5.92 0.85 27.25
N ALA A 149 -4.86 0.10 27.58
CA ALA A 149 -4.80 -0.68 28.80
C ALA A 149 -4.85 0.25 30.03
N PRO A 150 -5.50 -0.18 31.14
CA PRO A 150 -5.48 0.58 32.38
C PRO A 150 -4.05 0.88 32.86
N GLY A 151 -3.75 2.14 33.10
CA GLY A 151 -2.41 2.57 33.54
C GLY A 151 -1.39 2.76 32.43
N ASP A 152 -1.76 2.60 31.15
CA ASP A 152 -0.87 2.93 30.03
C ASP A 152 -0.69 4.46 29.94
N THR A 153 0.51 4.92 30.23
CA THR A 153 0.94 6.34 30.14
C THR A 153 1.93 6.59 29.00
N THR A 154 2.24 5.59 28.22
CA THR A 154 3.27 5.60 27.18
C THR A 154 2.71 5.66 25.78
N SER A 155 1.43 5.33 25.64
CA SER A 155 0.71 5.37 24.37
C SER A 155 -0.04 6.69 24.20
N MET A 156 -0.18 7.12 22.94
CA MET A 156 -1.04 8.24 22.56
C MET A 156 -1.78 7.93 21.26
N TYR A 157 -2.93 8.56 21.06
CA TYR A 157 -3.64 8.46 19.79
C TYR A 157 -2.97 9.30 18.69
N PHE A 158 -3.15 8.89 17.45
CA PHE A 158 -2.55 9.54 16.30
C PHE A 158 -2.92 11.02 16.18
N ASP A 159 -4.18 11.37 16.43
CA ASP A 159 -4.63 12.76 16.40
C ASP A 159 -3.95 13.62 17.50
N GLU A 160 -3.70 13.04 18.68
CA GLU A 160 -2.94 13.69 19.72
C GLU A 160 -1.47 13.87 19.30
N PHE A 161 -0.87 12.84 18.74
CA PHE A 161 0.50 12.90 18.20
C PHE A 161 0.64 14.02 17.17
N LEU A 162 -0.31 14.15 16.22
CA LEU A 162 -0.31 15.22 15.22
C LEU A 162 -0.43 16.61 15.89
N ARG A 163 -1.36 16.75 16.84
CA ARG A 163 -1.57 18.02 17.58
C ARG A 163 -0.34 18.44 18.39
N ARG A 164 0.33 17.51 19.06
CA ARG A 164 1.55 17.80 19.84
C ARG A 164 2.70 18.26 18.94
N GLY A 165 2.75 17.79 17.71
CA GLY A 165 3.70 18.25 16.70
C GLY A 165 3.35 19.61 16.09
N ASP A 166 2.15 20.15 16.32
CA ASP A 166 1.69 21.35 15.61
C ASP A 166 2.34 22.64 16.11
N SER A 167 3.56 22.89 15.64
CA SER A 167 4.29 24.13 15.89
C SER A 167 5.19 24.49 14.71
N VAL A 168 5.46 25.80 14.57
CA VAL A 168 6.37 26.34 13.54
C VAL A 168 7.81 25.82 13.74
N ALA A 169 8.25 25.63 14.97
CA ALA A 169 9.58 25.12 15.27
C ALA A 169 9.78 23.69 14.74
N TYR A 170 8.78 22.80 14.93
CA TYR A 170 8.82 21.43 14.42
C TYR A 170 8.66 21.37 12.90
N GLU A 171 7.87 22.28 12.32
CA GLU A 171 7.75 22.41 10.87
C GLU A 171 9.09 22.81 10.23
N ASN A 172 9.76 23.81 10.77
CA ASN A 172 11.07 24.23 10.31
C ASN A 172 12.09 23.08 10.44
N LYS A 173 12.09 22.38 11.58
CA LYS A 173 12.97 21.21 11.77
C LYS A 173 12.69 20.12 10.74
N ALA A 174 11.43 19.77 10.49
CA ALA A 174 11.06 18.75 9.51
C ALA A 174 11.49 19.15 8.08
N ASN A 175 11.23 20.38 7.67
CA ASN A 175 11.59 20.89 6.35
C ASN A 175 13.11 20.95 6.14
N VAL A 176 13.86 21.43 7.13
CA VAL A 176 15.34 21.47 7.09
C VAL A 176 15.89 20.05 6.99
N THR A 177 15.40 19.13 7.82
CA THR A 177 15.85 17.72 7.80
C THR A 177 15.55 17.06 6.45
N ALA A 178 14.34 17.27 5.91
CA ALA A 178 13.93 16.72 4.61
C ALA A 178 14.80 17.27 3.45
N SER A 179 15.20 18.56 3.51
CA SER A 179 16.06 19.16 2.48
C SER A 179 17.49 18.57 2.45
N GLN A 180 17.91 17.91 3.52
CA GLN A 180 19.21 17.25 3.65
C GLN A 180 19.16 15.75 3.31
N ALA A 181 17.99 15.22 2.97
CA ALA A 181 17.84 13.80 2.67
C ALA A 181 18.64 13.40 1.42
N LEU A 182 19.18 12.17 1.44
CA LEU A 182 20.03 11.63 0.38
C LEU A 182 19.39 10.36 -0.19
N ALA A 183 19.63 10.11 -1.47
CA ALA A 183 19.24 8.83 -2.09
C ALA A 183 19.89 7.61 -1.43
N THR A 184 21.03 7.79 -0.77
CA THR A 184 21.77 6.78 -0.01
C THR A 184 21.34 6.64 1.43
N ASP A 185 20.41 7.47 1.93
CA ASP A 185 19.84 7.25 3.26
C ASP A 185 19.07 5.94 3.29
N LEU A 186 19.16 5.20 4.39
CA LEU A 186 18.37 3.99 4.60
C LEU A 186 16.90 4.39 4.76
N ALA A 187 16.04 3.84 3.90
CA ALA A 187 14.62 4.18 3.89
C ALA A 187 13.79 3.18 4.70
N VAL A 188 13.99 1.88 4.46
CA VAL A 188 13.12 0.83 5.00
C VAL A 188 13.93 -0.39 5.39
N ILE A 189 13.57 -1.04 6.50
CA ILE A 189 14.01 -2.39 6.85
C ILE A 189 12.80 -3.31 6.76
N ILE A 190 12.79 -4.25 5.81
CA ILE A 190 11.70 -5.21 5.60
C ILE A 190 12.12 -6.58 6.10
N TYR A 191 11.37 -7.11 7.06
CA TYR A 191 11.60 -8.46 7.58
C TYR A 191 10.99 -9.52 6.67
N THR A 192 11.81 -10.49 6.29
CA THR A 192 11.39 -11.66 5.48
C THR A 192 11.63 -12.94 6.25
N SER A 193 10.81 -13.97 5.97
CA SER A 193 11.04 -15.32 6.53
C SER A 193 12.36 -15.85 5.97
N GLY A 194 13.39 -15.91 6.82
CA GLY A 194 14.68 -16.48 6.44
C GLY A 194 14.59 -17.98 6.21
N THR A 195 15.42 -18.52 5.32
CA THR A 195 15.57 -19.96 5.08
C THR A 195 16.04 -20.74 6.32
N THR A 196 16.59 -20.05 7.31
CA THR A 196 17.12 -20.58 8.58
C THR A 196 16.11 -20.49 9.73
N GLY A 197 14.85 -20.15 9.48
CA GLY A 197 13.78 -20.07 10.49
C GLY A 197 13.67 -18.72 11.22
N LYS A 198 14.74 -17.93 11.33
CA LYS A 198 14.68 -16.57 11.88
C LYS A 198 14.45 -15.54 10.78
N SER A 199 13.57 -14.57 11.03
CA SER A 199 13.37 -13.45 10.10
C SER A 199 14.65 -12.62 9.95
N LYS A 200 14.87 -12.10 8.73
CA LYS A 200 16.01 -11.23 8.41
C LYS A 200 15.52 -9.86 7.95
N GLY A 201 16.09 -8.81 8.48
CA GLY A 201 15.81 -7.42 8.10
C GLY A 201 16.59 -7.04 6.82
N VAL A 202 15.88 -6.92 5.71
CA VAL A 202 16.44 -6.45 4.43
C VAL A 202 16.44 -4.94 4.43
N MET A 203 17.64 -4.34 4.35
CA MET A 203 17.84 -2.90 4.32
C MET A 203 17.72 -2.34 2.90
N LEU A 204 16.85 -1.36 2.70
CA LEU A 204 16.61 -0.71 1.42
C LEU A 204 16.83 0.79 1.55
N HIS A 205 17.72 1.32 0.72
CA HIS A 205 17.94 2.76 0.57
C HIS A 205 16.87 3.40 -0.30
N HIS A 206 16.71 4.73 -0.22
CA HIS A 206 15.84 5.47 -1.13
C HIS A 206 16.18 5.20 -2.60
N SER A 207 17.47 5.08 -2.93
CA SER A 207 17.95 4.77 -4.30
C SER A 207 17.39 3.47 -4.86
N ASN A 208 17.13 2.45 -4.04
CA ASN A 208 16.57 1.18 -4.52
C ASN A 208 15.15 1.38 -5.07
N PHE A 209 14.34 2.22 -4.42
CA PHE A 209 13.01 2.56 -4.90
C PHE A 209 13.07 3.41 -6.18
N ILE A 210 13.99 4.38 -6.24
CA ILE A 210 14.13 5.27 -7.39
C ILE A 210 14.57 4.49 -8.63
N GLU A 211 15.52 3.58 -8.49
CA GLU A 211 15.95 2.71 -9.58
C GLU A 211 14.79 1.83 -10.06
N GLN A 212 14.04 1.27 -9.15
CA GLN A 212 12.86 0.48 -9.48
C GLN A 212 11.80 1.34 -10.22
N PHE A 213 11.59 2.60 -9.84
CA PHE A 213 10.68 3.50 -10.55
C PHE A 213 11.14 3.75 -11.99
N TYR A 214 12.43 3.99 -12.18
CA TYR A 214 13.00 4.18 -13.50
C TYR A 214 12.81 2.94 -14.39
N GLN A 215 13.14 1.76 -13.90
CA GLN A 215 12.98 0.50 -14.63
C GLN A 215 11.51 0.26 -15.02
N HIS A 216 10.58 0.54 -14.12
CA HIS A 216 9.15 0.37 -14.41
C HIS A 216 8.61 1.40 -15.39
N GLN A 217 9.08 2.65 -15.33
CA GLN A 217 8.67 3.68 -16.29
C GLN A 217 9.14 3.37 -17.70
N VAL A 218 10.35 2.82 -17.85
CA VAL A 218 10.86 2.34 -19.14
C VAL A 218 10.03 1.16 -19.64
N LYS A 219 9.68 0.23 -18.76
CA LYS A 219 8.92 -0.99 -19.12
C LYS A 219 7.44 -0.71 -19.36
N TYR A 220 6.86 0.20 -18.63
CA TYR A 220 5.44 0.55 -18.65
C TYR A 220 5.21 2.05 -18.93
N PRO A 221 5.61 2.55 -20.11
CA PRO A 221 5.56 3.98 -20.45
C PRO A 221 4.13 4.53 -20.56
N PHE A 222 3.12 3.66 -20.55
CA PHE A 222 1.71 4.01 -20.61
C PHE A 222 1.12 4.40 -19.24
N ILE A 223 1.81 4.09 -18.13
CA ILE A 223 1.34 4.51 -16.80
C ILE A 223 1.44 6.04 -16.69
N SER A 224 0.37 6.65 -16.23
CA SER A 224 0.25 8.10 -16.14
C SER A 224 -0.46 8.54 -14.87
N ASN A 225 -0.47 9.83 -14.63
CA ASN A 225 -1.21 10.41 -13.50
C ASN A 225 -2.74 10.29 -13.64
N ARG A 226 -3.27 9.75 -14.72
CA ARG A 226 -4.71 9.48 -14.91
C ARG A 226 -5.12 8.11 -14.33
N ASP A 227 -4.14 7.27 -14.05
CA ASP A 227 -4.39 5.92 -13.60
C ASP A 227 -4.81 5.86 -12.13
N ILE A 228 -5.57 4.81 -11.82
CA ILE A 228 -6.03 4.48 -10.48
C ILE A 228 -5.49 3.10 -10.11
N SER A 229 -4.68 3.04 -9.07
CA SER A 229 -4.16 1.79 -8.53
C SER A 229 -4.91 1.36 -7.27
N MET A 230 -5.22 0.07 -7.17
CA MET A 230 -5.74 -0.53 -5.94
C MET A 230 -4.58 -1.06 -5.10
N CYS A 231 -4.40 -0.50 -3.90
CA CYS A 231 -3.46 -0.98 -2.89
C CYS A 231 -4.20 -1.86 -1.89
N PHE A 232 -4.08 -3.19 -2.02
CA PHE A 232 -4.77 -4.16 -1.17
C PHE A 232 -3.85 -5.26 -0.61
N LEU A 233 -2.71 -5.53 -1.25
CA LEU A 233 -1.69 -6.39 -0.66
C LEU A 233 -1.00 -5.63 0.48
N PRO A 234 -0.39 -6.33 1.44
CA PRO A 234 0.22 -5.67 2.60
C PRO A 234 1.37 -4.72 2.23
N LEU A 235 1.29 -3.44 2.68
CA LEU A 235 2.34 -2.43 2.47
C LEU A 235 3.67 -2.74 3.18
N ASN A 236 3.67 -3.67 4.11
CA ASN A 236 4.89 -4.18 4.73
C ASN A 236 5.65 -5.17 3.83
N HIS A 237 5.08 -5.59 2.70
CA HIS A 237 5.75 -6.40 1.70
C HIS A 237 6.28 -5.51 0.57
N ILE A 238 7.54 -5.74 0.16
CA ILE A 238 8.22 -4.90 -0.85
C ILE A 238 7.45 -4.81 -2.17
N PHE A 239 6.77 -5.86 -2.59
CA PHE A 239 6.05 -5.91 -3.87
C PHE A 239 4.93 -4.86 -3.95
N GLU A 240 4.05 -4.77 -2.93
CA GLU A 240 3.01 -3.74 -2.88
C GLU A 240 3.59 -2.36 -2.58
N LYS A 241 4.55 -2.29 -1.65
CA LYS A 241 5.18 -1.04 -1.26
C LYS A 241 5.85 -0.34 -2.46
N ALA A 242 6.70 -1.05 -3.19
CA ALA A 242 7.41 -0.50 -4.35
C ALA A 242 6.43 -0.09 -5.46
N TRP A 243 5.39 -0.90 -5.70
CA TRP A 243 4.33 -0.57 -6.66
C TRP A 243 3.55 0.68 -6.25
N THR A 244 3.10 0.73 -4.99
CA THR A 244 2.35 1.88 -4.45
C THR A 244 3.18 3.16 -4.56
N TYR A 245 4.47 3.12 -4.20
CA TYR A 245 5.34 4.28 -4.30
C TYR A 245 5.66 4.68 -5.75
N LEU A 246 5.78 3.73 -6.67
CA LEU A 246 5.84 4.04 -8.10
C LEU A 246 4.58 4.82 -8.52
N CYS A 247 3.39 4.32 -8.19
CA CYS A 247 2.13 5.00 -8.51
C CYS A 247 2.07 6.42 -7.94
N LEU A 248 2.46 6.59 -6.69
CA LEU A 248 2.51 7.89 -6.03
C LEU A 248 3.52 8.83 -6.69
N SER A 249 4.70 8.34 -7.08
CA SER A 249 5.73 9.14 -7.78
C SER A 249 5.24 9.69 -9.12
N MET A 250 4.36 8.95 -9.78
CA MET A 250 3.75 9.36 -11.05
C MET A 250 2.48 10.19 -10.88
N GLY A 251 2.05 10.45 -9.64
CA GLY A 251 0.81 11.17 -9.34
C GLY A 251 -0.44 10.36 -9.68
N CYS A 252 -0.37 9.03 -9.75
CA CYS A 252 -1.54 8.18 -9.86
C CYS A 252 -2.39 8.27 -8.60
N GLN A 253 -3.68 8.01 -8.73
CA GLN A 253 -4.54 7.83 -7.57
C GLN A 253 -4.34 6.43 -7.00
N VAL A 254 -4.08 6.33 -5.69
CA VAL A 254 -3.98 5.06 -4.98
C VAL A 254 -5.20 4.89 -4.07
N ALA A 255 -5.96 3.81 -4.30
CA ALA A 255 -7.10 3.43 -3.47
C ALA A 255 -6.66 2.38 -2.45
N ILE A 256 -6.68 2.73 -1.17
CA ILE A 256 -6.18 1.92 -0.08
C ILE A 256 -7.31 1.06 0.49
N LEU A 257 -7.13 -0.25 0.48
CA LEU A 257 -8.04 -1.21 1.10
C LEU A 257 -7.38 -1.82 2.34
N SER A 258 -7.98 -1.58 3.50
CA SER A 258 -7.47 -2.08 4.79
C SER A 258 -7.69 -3.58 4.98
N ASP A 259 -8.80 -4.11 4.50
CA ASP A 259 -9.14 -5.54 4.56
C ASP A 259 -9.06 -6.19 3.17
N PRO A 260 -7.99 -6.94 2.88
CA PRO A 260 -7.83 -7.62 1.58
C PRO A 260 -8.94 -8.63 1.25
N LYS A 261 -9.70 -9.09 2.25
CA LYS A 261 -10.80 -10.04 2.02
C LYS A 261 -11.95 -9.39 1.25
N ARG A 262 -12.10 -8.06 1.36
CA ARG A 262 -13.14 -7.28 0.71
C ARG A 262 -12.78 -6.79 -0.71
N ILE A 263 -11.69 -7.30 -1.28
CA ILE A 263 -11.20 -6.83 -2.58
C ILE A 263 -12.26 -6.93 -3.69
N LEU A 264 -13.01 -8.02 -3.76
CA LEU A 264 -14.05 -8.21 -4.78
C LEU A 264 -15.23 -7.26 -4.63
N GLU A 265 -15.51 -6.76 -3.42
CA GLU A 265 -16.52 -5.71 -3.17
C GLU A 265 -15.99 -4.33 -3.54
N ALA A 266 -14.70 -4.09 -3.28
CA ALA A 266 -14.05 -2.80 -3.50
C ALA A 266 -13.79 -2.50 -4.98
N LEU A 267 -13.43 -3.52 -5.78
CA LEU A 267 -13.08 -3.36 -7.19
C LEU A 267 -14.16 -2.67 -8.04
N PRO A 268 -15.46 -3.06 -7.97
CA PRO A 268 -16.52 -2.39 -8.71
C PRO A 268 -16.74 -0.93 -8.29
N MET A 269 -16.46 -0.59 -7.02
CA MET A 269 -16.61 0.76 -6.47
C MET A 269 -15.46 1.68 -6.86
N VAL A 270 -14.25 1.17 -6.83
CA VAL A 270 -13.02 1.94 -7.13
C VAL A 270 -12.76 2.01 -8.63
N ARG A 271 -12.99 0.90 -9.34
CA ARG A 271 -12.73 0.72 -10.78
C ARG A 271 -11.27 1.08 -11.12
N PRO A 272 -10.30 0.38 -10.53
CA PRO A 272 -8.90 0.66 -10.78
C PRO A 272 -8.53 0.37 -12.24
N THR A 273 -7.61 1.16 -12.82
CA THR A 273 -7.04 0.90 -14.14
C THR A 273 -5.87 -0.06 -14.08
N MET A 274 -5.26 -0.18 -12.89
CA MET A 274 -4.13 -1.08 -12.65
C MET A 274 -4.06 -1.48 -11.18
N MET A 275 -3.40 -2.59 -10.89
CA MET A 275 -3.08 -3.03 -9.53
C MET A 275 -1.93 -4.02 -9.54
N CYS A 276 -1.17 -4.01 -8.46
CA CYS A 276 -0.23 -5.07 -8.13
C CYS A 276 -1.00 -6.31 -7.67
N ASN A 277 -0.60 -7.49 -8.12
CA ASN A 277 -1.38 -8.68 -7.85
C ASN A 277 -0.50 -9.93 -7.71
N VAL A 278 -1.05 -10.95 -7.06
CA VAL A 278 -0.39 -12.25 -6.85
C VAL A 278 -1.22 -13.39 -7.43
N PRO A 279 -0.59 -14.52 -7.84
CA PRO A 279 -1.31 -15.65 -8.45
C PRO A 279 -2.53 -16.10 -7.65
N ARG A 280 -2.41 -16.15 -6.31
CA ARG A 280 -3.50 -16.58 -5.42
C ARG A 280 -4.77 -15.73 -5.52
N PHE A 281 -4.67 -14.46 -5.93
CA PHE A 281 -5.85 -13.64 -6.19
C PHE A 281 -6.61 -14.17 -7.39
N TRP A 282 -5.90 -14.46 -8.49
CA TRP A 282 -6.51 -14.98 -9.71
C TRP A 282 -7.08 -16.37 -9.53
N GLU A 283 -6.44 -17.23 -8.74
CA GLU A 283 -6.98 -18.53 -8.34
C GLU A 283 -8.34 -18.39 -7.64
N LYS A 284 -8.46 -17.45 -6.69
CA LYS A 284 -9.73 -17.16 -6.01
C LYS A 284 -10.80 -16.63 -6.97
N VAL A 285 -10.44 -15.74 -7.90
CA VAL A 285 -11.35 -15.24 -8.93
C VAL A 285 -11.82 -16.40 -9.80
N TYR A 286 -10.89 -17.25 -10.25
CA TYR A 286 -11.21 -18.43 -11.07
C TYR A 286 -12.17 -19.38 -10.34
N ILE A 287 -11.87 -19.76 -9.10
CA ILE A 287 -12.73 -20.63 -8.28
C ILE A 287 -14.13 -19.99 -8.13
N GLY A 288 -14.22 -18.71 -7.80
CA GLY A 288 -15.50 -18.02 -7.67
C GLY A 288 -16.31 -17.99 -8.97
N VAL A 289 -15.66 -17.87 -10.12
CA VAL A 289 -16.31 -17.94 -11.43
C VAL A 289 -16.81 -19.38 -11.70
N GLN A 290 -15.99 -20.41 -11.42
CA GLN A 290 -16.38 -21.81 -11.59
C GLN A 290 -17.57 -22.18 -10.69
N ASP A 291 -17.54 -21.82 -9.42
CA ASP A 291 -18.66 -22.03 -8.49
C ASP A 291 -19.97 -21.42 -9.00
N LYS A 292 -19.88 -20.19 -9.55
CA LYS A 292 -21.06 -19.51 -10.10
C LYS A 292 -21.59 -20.22 -11.36
N ILE A 293 -20.71 -20.75 -12.19
CA ILE A 293 -21.07 -21.56 -13.36
C ILE A 293 -21.75 -22.85 -12.92
N ASP A 294 -21.20 -23.55 -11.93
CA ASP A 294 -21.72 -24.84 -11.49
C ASP A 294 -23.09 -24.74 -10.79
N ARG A 295 -23.37 -23.61 -10.13
CA ARG A 295 -24.69 -23.29 -9.56
C ARG A 295 -25.72 -22.83 -10.61
N SER A 296 -25.31 -22.58 -11.86
CA SER A 296 -26.22 -22.13 -12.92
C SER A 296 -27.09 -23.27 -13.47
N PRO A 297 -28.31 -22.99 -13.99
CA PRO A 297 -29.13 -23.99 -14.67
C PRO A 297 -28.38 -24.70 -15.81
N LYS A 298 -28.69 -25.96 -16.09
CA LYS A 298 -27.96 -26.83 -17.06
C LYS A 298 -27.67 -26.15 -18.39
N LEU A 299 -28.67 -25.50 -19.01
CA LEU A 299 -28.52 -24.81 -20.30
C LEU A 299 -27.52 -23.62 -20.19
N VAL A 300 -27.68 -22.79 -19.18
CA VAL A 300 -26.81 -21.63 -18.94
C VAL A 300 -25.37 -22.09 -18.65
N ARG A 301 -25.19 -23.14 -17.85
CA ARG A 301 -23.91 -23.76 -17.56
C ARG A 301 -23.21 -24.24 -18.83
N GLY A 302 -23.95 -24.89 -19.77
CA GLY A 302 -23.41 -25.29 -21.04
C GLY A 302 -22.88 -24.14 -21.87
N ILE A 303 -23.63 -23.02 -21.94
CA ILE A 303 -23.24 -21.83 -22.67
C ILE A 303 -22.00 -21.19 -22.00
N LEU A 304 -21.97 -21.07 -20.68
CA LEU A 304 -20.85 -20.49 -19.94
C LEU A 304 -19.57 -21.31 -20.12
N ARG A 305 -19.63 -22.63 -19.98
CA ARG A 305 -18.49 -23.52 -20.23
C ARG A 305 -18.00 -23.48 -21.67
N HIS A 306 -18.93 -23.38 -22.64
CA HIS A 306 -18.56 -23.20 -24.04
C HIS A 306 -17.87 -21.84 -24.26
N SER A 307 -18.37 -20.77 -23.68
CA SER A 307 -17.75 -19.44 -23.81
C SER A 307 -16.33 -19.42 -23.28
N ILE A 308 -16.05 -20.05 -22.13
CA ILE A 308 -14.68 -20.16 -21.58
C ILE A 308 -13.78 -20.89 -22.57
N ARG A 309 -14.18 -22.03 -23.10
CA ARG A 309 -13.37 -22.77 -24.09
C ARG A 309 -13.09 -21.96 -25.35
N VAL A 310 -14.05 -21.16 -25.80
CA VAL A 310 -13.84 -20.23 -26.92
C VAL A 310 -12.82 -19.15 -26.56
N GLY A 311 -12.89 -18.60 -25.35
CA GLY A 311 -11.93 -17.63 -24.85
C GLY A 311 -10.52 -18.21 -24.75
N GLU A 312 -10.38 -19.38 -24.12
CA GLU A 312 -9.12 -20.11 -23.98
C GLU A 312 -8.48 -20.36 -25.34
N ARG A 313 -9.24 -20.96 -26.27
CA ARG A 313 -8.77 -21.23 -27.61
C ARG A 313 -8.36 -19.97 -28.37
N TYR A 314 -9.13 -18.88 -28.24
CA TYR A 314 -8.83 -17.62 -28.91
C TYR A 314 -7.51 -17.02 -28.38
N PHE A 315 -7.31 -17.02 -27.05
CA PHE A 315 -6.11 -16.44 -26.45
C PHE A 315 -4.90 -17.34 -26.54
N PHE A 316 -4.99 -18.61 -26.12
CA PHE A 316 -3.81 -19.47 -26.03
C PHE A 316 -3.32 -19.96 -27.39
N ASP A 317 -4.23 -20.34 -28.31
CA ASP A 317 -3.81 -20.91 -29.58
C ASP A 317 -3.45 -19.82 -30.62
N PHE A 318 -3.96 -18.60 -30.44
CA PHE A 318 -3.78 -17.55 -31.44
C PHE A 318 -3.15 -16.27 -30.91
N VAL A 319 -3.74 -15.59 -29.92
CA VAL A 319 -3.25 -14.27 -29.46
C VAL A 319 -1.86 -14.38 -28.84
N ASN A 320 -1.67 -15.32 -27.92
CA ASN A 320 -0.38 -15.51 -27.25
C ASN A 320 0.71 -15.99 -28.20
N GLU A 321 0.33 -16.71 -29.25
CA GLU A 321 1.24 -17.19 -30.29
C GLU A 321 1.48 -16.16 -31.43
N GLY A 322 0.88 -14.96 -31.31
CA GLY A 322 0.97 -13.95 -32.37
C GLY A 322 0.30 -14.35 -33.69
N LYS A 323 -0.57 -15.38 -33.69
CA LYS A 323 -1.26 -15.92 -34.86
C LYS A 323 -2.61 -15.25 -35.10
N LYS A 324 -3.04 -15.21 -36.35
CA LYS A 324 -4.41 -14.74 -36.72
C LYS A 324 -5.44 -15.84 -36.44
N ALA A 325 -6.41 -15.55 -35.56
CA ALA A 325 -7.51 -16.47 -35.31
C ALA A 325 -8.47 -16.56 -36.53
N PRO A 326 -9.08 -17.75 -36.79
CA PRO A 326 -10.13 -17.89 -37.78
C PRO A 326 -11.29 -16.90 -37.57
N LEU A 327 -11.86 -16.37 -38.64
CA LEU A 327 -12.87 -15.32 -38.57
C LEU A 327 -14.07 -15.73 -37.69
N PHE A 328 -14.55 -16.96 -37.83
CA PHE A 328 -15.63 -17.50 -37.01
C PHE A 328 -15.30 -17.49 -35.53
N LEU A 329 -14.12 -17.97 -35.13
CA LEU A 329 -13.67 -17.95 -33.73
C LEU A 329 -13.58 -16.54 -33.18
N LYS A 330 -13.04 -15.61 -33.97
CA LYS A 330 -12.93 -14.17 -33.60
C LYS A 330 -14.32 -13.54 -33.40
N LEU A 331 -15.29 -13.84 -34.26
CA LEU A 331 -16.66 -13.32 -34.16
C LEU A 331 -17.37 -13.89 -32.93
N LEU A 332 -17.24 -15.21 -32.70
CA LEU A 332 -17.82 -15.88 -31.55
C LEU A 332 -17.20 -15.38 -30.22
N TYR A 333 -15.88 -15.20 -30.17
CA TYR A 333 -15.21 -14.58 -29.03
C TYR A 333 -15.77 -13.18 -28.77
N LYS A 334 -15.87 -12.32 -29.80
CA LYS A 334 -16.42 -10.96 -29.64
C LYS A 334 -17.86 -10.96 -29.13
N LEU A 335 -18.68 -11.92 -29.56
CA LEU A 335 -20.04 -12.07 -29.04
C LEU A 335 -20.04 -12.38 -27.54
N TYR A 336 -19.25 -13.38 -27.12
CA TYR A 336 -19.13 -13.74 -25.71
C TYR A 336 -18.48 -12.64 -24.88
N ASP A 337 -17.50 -11.93 -25.44
CA ASP A 337 -16.86 -10.80 -24.74
C ASP A 337 -17.87 -9.69 -24.42
N LYS A 338 -18.71 -9.31 -25.38
CA LYS A 338 -19.74 -8.29 -25.18
C LYS A 338 -20.89 -8.72 -24.27
N THR A 339 -21.21 -9.99 -24.20
CA THR A 339 -22.41 -10.48 -23.50
C THR A 339 -22.11 -11.12 -22.15
N LEU A 340 -21.17 -12.05 -22.09
CA LEU A 340 -20.87 -12.86 -20.91
C LEU A 340 -19.63 -12.34 -20.18
N PHE A 341 -18.50 -12.16 -20.89
CA PHE A 341 -17.26 -11.72 -20.24
C PHE A 341 -17.35 -10.27 -19.77
N ALA A 342 -18.08 -9.40 -20.46
CA ALA A 342 -18.36 -8.05 -20.00
C ALA A 342 -19.05 -8.01 -18.62
N LYS A 343 -19.95 -8.96 -18.34
CA LYS A 343 -20.60 -9.08 -17.02
C LYS A 343 -19.61 -9.53 -15.95
N VAL A 344 -18.72 -10.47 -16.26
CA VAL A 344 -17.68 -10.93 -15.35
C VAL A 344 -16.68 -9.80 -15.11
N LYS A 345 -16.17 -9.16 -16.15
CA LYS A 345 -15.27 -8.00 -16.05
C LYS A 345 -15.87 -6.90 -15.16
N LYS A 346 -17.13 -6.55 -15.41
CA LYS A 346 -17.84 -5.55 -14.59
C LYS A 346 -17.97 -5.98 -13.12
N ALA A 347 -18.26 -7.24 -12.87
CA ALA A 347 -18.40 -7.77 -11.50
C ALA A 347 -17.09 -7.75 -10.69
N ILE A 348 -15.94 -7.86 -11.36
CA ILE A 348 -14.61 -7.78 -10.76
C ILE A 348 -13.93 -6.41 -10.97
N GLY A 349 -14.69 -5.41 -11.45
CA GLY A 349 -14.20 -4.04 -11.62
C GLY A 349 -13.20 -3.81 -12.74
N ILE A 350 -12.97 -4.78 -13.62
CA ILE A 350 -12.13 -4.66 -14.82
C ILE A 350 -12.95 -4.01 -15.94
N GLN A 351 -12.36 -3.01 -16.60
CA GLN A 351 -12.97 -2.29 -17.74
C GLN A 351 -12.44 -2.77 -19.07
#